data_9aa279b07a6a6884668a26a45726da0f
#
_entry.id   9aa279b07a6a6884668a26a45726da0f
#
_cell.length_a   1.000
_cell.length_b   1.000
_cell.length_c   1.000
_cell.angle_alpha   90.00
_cell.angle_beta   90.00
_cell.angle_gamma   90.00
#
_symmetry.space_group_name_H-M   'P 1'
#
loop_
_entity.id
_entity.type
_entity.pdbx_description
1 polymer ?
#
loop_
_entity_poly.entity_id
_entity_poly.type
_entity_poly.pdbx_seq_one_letter_code
_entity_poly.pdbx_strand_id
1 'polypeptide(L)'
;QAHTAKQMEFQNFCFAYKKREPESLHIPSAELPVGETIAIIGLNGAGKSTLARCICGLEKKCGLLQVDGKTLDWKARLKHCYMVMQDTSHQLFTESVTDEVLLSIDNEDETVVDKILKQFDLLEYKDRHPLSLSGGQKQRVAIASAIVSNREIIVFDEPTSGLDLKHMREVALSLKSLADQGKTL
;
A
#
# COMPACT_ATOMS: atom_id res chain seq x y z
N GLN A 1 8.27 15.73 29.21
CA GLN A 1 7.12 14.89 28.85
C GLN A 1 7.63 13.88 27.82
N ALA A 2 7.63 12.60 28.18
CA ALA A 2 7.94 11.54 27.24
C ALA A 2 6.88 11.58 26.14
N HIS A 3 7.29 11.87 24.90
CA HIS A 3 6.44 11.65 23.73
C HIS A 3 6.20 10.14 23.64
N THR A 4 5.04 9.70 24.08
CA THR A 4 4.58 8.34 23.78
C THR A 4 4.52 8.22 22.27
N ALA A 5 5.36 7.35 21.71
CA ALA A 5 5.35 7.09 20.26
C ALA A 5 3.94 6.65 19.85
N LYS A 6 3.43 7.22 18.78
CA LYS A 6 2.13 6.82 18.23
C LYS A 6 2.17 5.36 17.86
N GLN A 7 1.10 4.63 18.16
CA GLN A 7 1.02 3.19 17.90
C GLN A 7 -0.23 2.82 17.12
N MET A 8 -0.07 1.77 16.34
CA MET A 8 -1.15 1.05 15.66
C MET A 8 -1.41 -0.23 16.46
N GLU A 9 -2.62 -0.36 17.02
CA GLU A 9 -3.01 -1.45 17.90
C GLU A 9 -4.01 -2.36 17.20
N PHE A 10 -3.76 -3.66 17.26
CA PHE A 10 -4.62 -4.72 16.74
C PHE A 10 -5.23 -5.51 17.89
N GLN A 11 -6.53 -5.74 17.84
CA GLN A 11 -7.25 -6.57 18.82
C GLN A 11 -8.22 -7.51 18.11
N ASN A 12 -8.10 -8.81 18.43
CA ASN A 12 -8.89 -9.88 17.80
C ASN A 12 -8.89 -9.76 16.25
N PHE A 13 -7.71 -9.52 15.68
CA PHE A 13 -7.57 -9.28 14.25
C PHE A 13 -7.50 -10.62 13.53
N CYS A 14 -8.65 -11.12 13.11
CA CYS A 14 -8.86 -12.45 12.57
C CYS A 14 -9.60 -12.37 11.24
N PHE A 15 -9.24 -13.21 10.29
CA PHE A 15 -9.93 -13.29 9.01
C PHE A 15 -9.91 -14.69 8.41
N ALA A 16 -11.06 -15.11 7.84
CA ALA A 16 -11.20 -16.32 7.03
C ALA A 16 -11.94 -15.99 5.75
N TYR A 17 -11.45 -16.47 4.61
CA TYR A 17 -12.07 -16.21 3.30
C TYR A 17 -13.45 -16.84 3.17
N LYS A 18 -13.68 -17.98 3.81
CA LYS A 18 -14.98 -18.64 3.87
C LYS A 18 -15.33 -19.03 5.31
N LYS A 19 -16.62 -18.99 5.64
CA LYS A 19 -17.12 -19.28 6.99
C LYS A 19 -16.74 -20.66 7.58
N ARG A 20 -16.36 -21.61 6.74
CA ARG A 20 -16.02 -22.99 7.14
C ARG A 20 -14.56 -23.35 6.92
N GLU A 21 -13.74 -22.40 6.47
CA GLU A 21 -12.30 -22.58 6.33
C GLU A 21 -11.59 -22.12 7.60
N PRO A 22 -10.41 -22.68 7.90
CA PRO A 22 -9.58 -22.19 8.99
C PRO A 22 -9.22 -20.72 8.76
N GLU A 23 -9.02 -19.98 9.83
CA GLU A 23 -8.61 -18.60 9.78
C GLU A 23 -7.28 -18.46 9.04
N SER A 24 -7.27 -17.59 8.02
CA SER A 24 -6.06 -17.24 7.27
C SER A 24 -5.21 -16.21 7.99
N LEU A 25 -5.80 -15.57 9.00
CA LEU A 25 -5.17 -14.58 9.87
C LEU A 25 -5.74 -14.72 11.26
N HIS A 26 -4.86 -14.79 12.27
CA HIS A 26 -5.23 -14.79 13.67
C HIS A 26 -4.20 -14.03 14.50
N ILE A 27 -4.52 -12.80 14.89
CA ILE A 27 -3.70 -11.95 15.75
C ILE A 27 -4.56 -11.52 16.93
N PRO A 28 -4.41 -12.16 18.09
CA PRO A 28 -5.20 -11.82 19.29
C PRO A 28 -4.94 -10.39 19.75
N SER A 29 -3.66 -9.97 19.75
CA SER A 29 -3.22 -8.63 20.07
C SER A 29 -1.83 -8.38 19.46
N ALA A 30 -1.62 -7.17 18.92
CA ALA A 30 -0.32 -6.71 18.46
C ALA A 30 -0.27 -5.18 18.47
N GLU A 31 0.93 -4.65 18.58
CA GLU A 31 1.20 -3.22 18.51
C GLU A 31 2.33 -2.98 17.51
N LEU A 32 2.16 -2.01 16.63
CA LEU A 32 3.17 -1.59 15.66
C LEU A 32 3.39 -0.07 15.77
N PRO A 33 4.62 0.40 15.64
CA PRO A 33 4.90 1.84 15.68
C PRO A 33 4.30 2.54 14.45
N VAL A 34 3.79 3.76 14.63
CA VAL A 34 3.34 4.64 13.55
C VAL A 34 4.49 5.57 13.16
N GLY A 35 4.62 5.84 11.86
CA GLY A 35 5.70 6.68 11.31
C GLY A 35 7.01 5.94 11.09
N GLU A 36 6.98 4.61 11.15
CA GLU A 36 8.16 3.75 10.99
C GLU A 36 8.02 2.83 9.76
N THR A 37 9.14 2.31 9.30
CA THR A 37 9.17 1.26 8.27
C THR A 37 9.19 -0.11 8.95
N ILE A 38 8.16 -0.90 8.68
CA ILE A 38 7.92 -2.19 9.31
C ILE A 38 8.02 -3.30 8.26
N ALA A 39 8.88 -4.29 8.49
CA ALA A 39 9.00 -5.46 7.64
C ALA A 39 8.21 -6.64 8.23
N ILE A 40 7.22 -7.13 7.48
CA ILE A 40 6.46 -8.33 7.83
C ILE A 40 7.08 -9.54 7.12
N ILE A 41 7.67 -10.45 7.89
CA ILE A 41 8.36 -11.64 7.38
C ILE A 41 7.61 -12.90 7.81
N GLY A 42 7.63 -13.92 6.96
CA GLY A 42 7.00 -15.20 7.23
C GLY A 42 6.98 -16.09 5.99
N LEU A 43 6.65 -17.36 6.19
CA LEU A 43 6.52 -18.34 5.11
C LEU A 43 5.40 -17.94 4.12
N ASN A 44 5.46 -18.49 2.91
CA ASN A 44 4.36 -18.37 1.97
C ASN A 44 3.10 -19.04 2.56
N GLY A 45 1.97 -18.38 2.45
CA GLY A 45 0.72 -18.82 3.07
C GLY A 45 0.55 -18.46 4.55
N ALA A 46 1.51 -17.77 5.18
CA ALA A 46 1.40 -17.36 6.59
C ALA A 46 0.39 -16.22 6.85
N GLY A 47 -0.32 -15.73 5.84
CA GLY A 47 -1.34 -14.69 6.00
C GLY A 47 -0.82 -13.25 5.82
N LYS A 48 0.40 -13.04 5.32
CA LYS A 48 0.98 -11.69 5.12
C LYS A 48 0.11 -10.79 4.22
N SER A 49 -0.25 -11.27 3.03
CA SER A 49 -1.12 -10.53 2.10
C SER A 49 -2.52 -10.34 2.67
N THR A 50 -3.03 -11.30 3.44
CA THR A 50 -4.31 -11.18 4.14
C THR A 50 -4.25 -10.07 5.19
N LEU A 51 -3.17 -10.01 5.99
CA LEU A 51 -2.95 -8.93 6.96
C LEU A 51 -2.89 -7.57 6.26
N ALA A 52 -2.13 -7.46 5.18
CA ALA A 52 -2.03 -6.25 4.36
C ALA A 52 -3.41 -5.76 3.89
N ARG A 53 -4.23 -6.66 3.34
CA ARG A 53 -5.59 -6.36 2.89
C ARG A 53 -6.51 -5.94 4.04
N CYS A 54 -6.39 -6.58 5.19
CA CYS A 54 -7.14 -6.22 6.39
C CYS A 54 -6.76 -4.84 6.93
N ILE A 55 -5.46 -4.51 7.00
CA ILE A 55 -4.97 -3.18 7.42
C ILE A 55 -5.52 -2.10 6.49
N CYS A 56 -5.50 -2.33 5.19
CA CYS A 56 -5.95 -1.36 4.19
C CYS A 56 -7.50 -1.28 4.05
N GLY A 57 -8.27 -2.06 4.80
CA GLY A 57 -9.74 -2.02 4.77
C GLY A 57 -10.35 -2.71 3.57
N LEU A 58 -9.57 -3.46 2.78
CA LEU A 58 -10.07 -4.26 1.66
C LEU A 58 -10.89 -5.45 2.12
N GLU A 59 -10.64 -5.92 3.35
CA GLU A 59 -11.47 -6.88 4.06
C GLU A 59 -12.21 -6.18 5.21
N LYS A 60 -13.55 -6.35 5.26
CA LYS A 60 -14.40 -5.54 6.12
C LYS A 60 -14.46 -6.02 7.58
N LYS A 61 -14.33 -7.33 7.81
CA LYS A 61 -14.54 -7.96 9.11
C LYS A 61 -13.26 -8.61 9.59
N CYS A 62 -12.32 -7.82 10.07
CA CYS A 62 -11.00 -8.30 10.48
C CYS A 62 -10.67 -8.03 11.97
N GLY A 63 -11.63 -7.61 12.79
CA GLY A 63 -11.37 -7.18 14.16
C GLY A 63 -11.09 -5.68 14.28
N LEU A 64 -10.54 -5.28 15.43
CA LEU A 64 -10.32 -3.89 15.78
C LEU A 64 -8.91 -3.46 15.37
N LEU A 65 -8.84 -2.32 14.67
CA LEU A 65 -7.60 -1.58 14.43
C LEU A 65 -7.76 -0.17 14.99
N GLN A 66 -6.84 0.21 15.87
CA GLN A 66 -6.74 1.57 16.38
C GLN A 66 -5.42 2.20 15.95
N VAL A 67 -5.45 3.48 15.67
CA VAL A 67 -4.26 4.29 15.40
C VAL A 67 -4.33 5.49 16.34
N ASP A 68 -3.34 5.63 17.20
CA ASP A 68 -3.27 6.71 18.19
C ASP A 68 -4.57 6.81 19.04
N GLY A 69 -5.07 5.64 19.49
CA GLY A 69 -6.30 5.52 20.27
C GLY A 69 -7.62 5.70 19.50
N LYS A 70 -7.56 6.01 18.19
CA LYS A 70 -8.77 6.13 17.35
C LYS A 70 -9.04 4.84 16.60
N THR A 71 -10.23 4.30 16.78
CA THR A 71 -10.66 3.12 16.02
C THR A 71 -10.87 3.47 14.54
N LEU A 72 -10.22 2.72 13.67
CA LEU A 72 -10.39 2.80 12.23
C LEU A 72 -11.27 1.64 11.76
N ASP A 73 -12.52 1.95 11.41
CA ASP A 73 -13.36 1.00 10.69
C ASP A 73 -12.82 0.77 9.27
N TRP A 74 -13.37 -0.18 8.53
CA TRP A 74 -12.88 -0.51 7.20
C TRP A 74 -12.95 0.68 6.21
N LYS A 75 -13.92 1.60 6.35
CA LYS A 75 -14.04 2.80 5.50
C LYS A 75 -12.95 3.82 5.84
N ALA A 76 -12.68 4.01 7.13
CA ALA A 76 -11.59 4.87 7.58
C ALA A 76 -10.24 4.30 7.14
N ARG A 77 -10.04 2.97 7.24
CA ARG A 77 -8.82 2.31 6.74
C ARG A 77 -8.59 2.54 5.24
N LEU A 78 -9.63 2.43 4.40
CA LEU A 78 -9.55 2.76 2.97
C LEU A 78 -9.10 4.21 2.70
N LYS A 79 -9.44 5.15 3.60
CA LYS A 79 -9.04 6.56 3.46
C LYS A 79 -7.63 6.84 3.98
N HIS A 80 -7.19 6.15 5.02
CA HIS A 80 -5.89 6.38 5.67
C HIS A 80 -4.77 5.50 5.10
N CYS A 81 -5.11 4.40 4.44
CA CYS A 81 -4.15 3.43 3.94
C CYS A 81 -4.14 3.39 2.40
N TYR A 82 -3.00 3.02 1.84
CA TYR A 82 -2.85 2.64 0.44
C TYR A 82 -2.16 1.27 0.36
N MET A 83 -2.57 0.42 -0.54
CA MET A 83 -1.95 -0.88 -0.76
C MET A 83 -1.39 -0.99 -2.17
N VAL A 84 -0.13 -1.36 -2.29
CA VAL A 84 0.48 -1.84 -3.53
C VAL A 84 0.43 -3.36 -3.50
N MET A 85 -0.39 -3.95 -4.37
CA MET A 85 -0.60 -5.40 -4.43
C MET A 85 0.55 -6.11 -5.16
N GLN A 86 0.81 -7.36 -4.79
CA GLN A 86 1.76 -8.22 -5.49
C GLN A 86 1.38 -8.41 -6.97
N ASP A 87 0.10 -8.69 -7.26
CA ASP A 87 -0.45 -8.70 -8.61
C ASP A 87 -1.16 -7.38 -8.89
N THR A 88 -0.44 -6.45 -9.51
CA THR A 88 -0.94 -5.12 -9.87
C THR A 88 -2.01 -5.14 -10.96
N SER A 89 -2.19 -6.24 -11.70
CA SER A 89 -3.24 -6.35 -12.72
C SER A 89 -4.65 -6.29 -12.12
N HIS A 90 -4.80 -6.63 -10.83
CA HIS A 90 -6.06 -6.50 -10.11
C HIS A 90 -6.28 -5.12 -9.51
N GLN A 91 -5.28 -4.25 -9.56
CA GLN A 91 -5.31 -2.91 -8.97
C GLN A 91 -5.53 -1.82 -10.02
N LEU A 92 -5.00 -2.01 -11.22
CA LEU A 92 -5.01 -1.02 -12.31
C LEU A 92 -6.22 -1.26 -13.22
N PHE A 93 -7.10 -0.26 -13.38
CA PHE A 93 -8.36 -0.43 -14.10
C PHE A 93 -8.83 0.77 -14.93
N THR A 94 -8.05 1.85 -14.99
CA THR A 94 -8.40 3.06 -15.74
C THR A 94 -8.06 2.97 -17.23
N GLU A 95 -8.48 3.97 -18.00
CA GLU A 95 -8.24 4.06 -19.45
C GLU A 95 -6.80 4.40 -19.80
N SER A 96 -6.10 5.15 -18.91
CA SER A 96 -4.71 5.55 -19.13
C SER A 96 -3.89 5.47 -17.84
N VAL A 97 -2.56 5.43 -18.00
CA VAL A 97 -1.62 5.51 -16.88
C VAL A 97 -1.76 6.84 -16.15
N THR A 98 -2.01 7.94 -16.87
CA THR A 98 -2.30 9.25 -16.28
C THR A 98 -3.51 9.18 -15.36
N ASP A 99 -4.63 8.65 -15.85
CA ASP A 99 -5.87 8.52 -15.06
C ASP A 99 -5.66 7.66 -13.82
N GLU A 100 -4.88 6.58 -13.94
CA GLU A 100 -4.58 5.68 -12.83
C GLU A 100 -3.85 6.41 -11.68
N VAL A 101 -2.88 7.24 -12.01
CA VAL A 101 -2.15 8.04 -11.03
C VAL A 101 -3.02 9.18 -10.49
N LEU A 102 -3.80 9.85 -11.35
CA LEU A 102 -4.71 10.92 -10.95
C LEU A 102 -5.75 10.48 -9.92
N LEU A 103 -6.28 9.25 -10.01
CA LEU A 103 -7.20 8.69 -9.01
C LEU A 103 -6.63 8.66 -7.59
N SER A 104 -5.32 8.72 -7.46
CA SER A 104 -4.63 8.69 -6.18
C SER A 104 -4.31 10.08 -5.62
N ILE A 105 -4.56 11.14 -6.38
CA ILE A 105 -4.26 12.53 -6.02
C ILE A 105 -5.56 13.26 -5.67
N ASP A 106 -5.58 13.98 -4.54
CA ASP A 106 -6.78 14.68 -4.10
C ASP A 106 -7.15 15.90 -4.97
N ASN A 107 -6.18 16.50 -5.71
CA ASN A 107 -6.36 17.78 -6.43
C ASN A 107 -6.18 17.71 -7.95
N GLU A 108 -6.20 16.53 -8.58
CA GLU A 108 -6.08 16.32 -10.05
C GLU A 108 -4.96 17.15 -10.73
N ASP A 109 -3.80 17.27 -10.08
CA ASP A 109 -2.66 18.04 -10.61
C ASP A 109 -1.81 17.18 -11.56
N GLU A 110 -2.02 17.34 -12.87
CA GLU A 110 -1.27 16.63 -13.90
C GLU A 110 0.24 16.89 -13.85
N THR A 111 0.68 18.03 -13.31
CA THR A 111 2.13 18.31 -13.19
C THR A 111 2.81 17.37 -12.20
N VAL A 112 2.08 16.98 -11.15
CA VAL A 112 2.54 15.96 -10.18
C VAL A 112 2.60 14.60 -10.86
N VAL A 113 1.61 14.27 -11.71
CA VAL A 113 1.58 13.01 -12.47
C VAL A 113 2.78 12.91 -13.41
N ASP A 114 3.01 13.90 -14.26
CA ASP A 114 4.13 13.89 -15.20
C ASP A 114 5.49 13.78 -14.48
N LYS A 115 5.63 14.43 -13.32
CA LYS A 115 6.85 14.37 -12.51
C LYS A 115 7.09 12.95 -11.96
N ILE A 116 6.08 12.31 -11.40
CA ILE A 116 6.24 10.97 -10.84
C ILE A 116 6.42 9.92 -11.94
N LEU A 117 5.70 10.04 -13.06
CA LEU A 117 5.87 9.15 -14.20
C LEU A 117 7.28 9.26 -14.81
N LYS A 118 7.82 10.47 -14.88
CA LYS A 118 9.21 10.67 -15.33
C LYS A 118 10.22 10.01 -14.39
N GLN A 119 10.02 10.11 -13.07
CA GLN A 119 10.89 9.49 -12.08
C GLN A 119 10.97 7.97 -12.24
N PHE A 120 9.87 7.32 -12.64
CA PHE A 120 9.79 5.87 -12.83
C PHE A 120 9.93 5.40 -14.27
N ASP A 121 10.43 6.23 -15.18
CA ASP A 121 10.56 5.93 -16.62
C ASP A 121 9.22 5.45 -17.25
N LEU A 122 8.14 6.14 -16.92
CA LEU A 122 6.79 5.82 -17.40
C LEU A 122 6.16 6.93 -18.24
N LEU A 123 6.82 8.09 -18.38
CA LEU A 123 6.21 9.25 -19.03
C LEU A 123 5.80 8.98 -20.48
N GLU A 124 6.58 8.19 -21.22
CA GLU A 124 6.27 7.80 -22.61
C GLU A 124 5.04 6.87 -22.73
N TYR A 125 4.60 6.29 -21.61
CA TYR A 125 3.44 5.37 -21.54
C TYR A 125 2.20 6.03 -20.94
N LYS A 126 2.23 7.33 -20.65
CA LYS A 126 1.20 8.02 -19.87
C LYS A 126 -0.22 7.89 -20.45
N ASP A 127 -0.33 7.84 -21.78
CA ASP A 127 -1.60 7.72 -22.51
C ASP A 127 -1.98 6.27 -22.83
N ARG A 128 -1.18 5.29 -22.41
CA ARG A 128 -1.47 3.88 -22.64
C ARG A 128 -2.40 3.33 -21.57
N HIS A 129 -3.23 2.37 -21.96
CA HIS A 129 -4.02 1.59 -21.03
C HIS A 129 -3.09 0.78 -20.08
N PRO A 130 -3.27 0.88 -18.75
CA PRO A 130 -2.36 0.25 -17.79
C PRO A 130 -2.16 -1.26 -18.00
N LEU A 131 -3.21 -1.99 -18.39
CA LEU A 131 -3.11 -3.43 -18.64
C LEU A 131 -2.27 -3.80 -19.87
N SER A 132 -1.99 -2.85 -20.77
CA SER A 132 -1.10 -3.08 -21.92
C SER A 132 0.39 -3.04 -21.55
N LEU A 133 0.72 -2.62 -20.35
CA LEU A 133 2.08 -2.50 -19.86
C LEU A 133 2.69 -3.86 -19.47
N SER A 134 4.02 -3.94 -19.45
CA SER A 134 4.72 -5.08 -18.86
C SER A 134 4.48 -5.19 -17.35
N GLY A 135 4.73 -6.35 -16.75
CA GLY A 135 4.57 -6.56 -15.31
C GLY A 135 5.36 -5.55 -14.47
N GLY A 136 6.63 -5.30 -14.83
CA GLY A 136 7.47 -4.31 -14.14
C GLY A 136 6.96 -2.87 -14.31
N GLN A 137 6.43 -2.50 -15.47
CA GLN A 137 5.82 -1.20 -15.70
C GLN A 137 4.54 -1.03 -14.86
N LYS A 138 3.66 -2.04 -14.82
CA LYS A 138 2.46 -2.04 -13.96
C LYS A 138 2.83 -1.85 -12.49
N GLN A 139 3.86 -2.56 -12.02
CA GLN A 139 4.36 -2.43 -10.65
C GLN A 139 4.81 -1.00 -10.36
N ARG A 140 5.55 -0.37 -11.28
CA ARG A 140 5.98 1.02 -11.12
C ARG A 140 4.82 2.02 -11.14
N VAL A 141 3.77 1.78 -11.95
CA VAL A 141 2.55 2.61 -11.92
C VAL A 141 1.88 2.52 -10.56
N ALA A 142 1.68 1.32 -10.00
CA ALA A 142 1.08 1.14 -8.69
C ALA A 142 1.89 1.82 -7.57
N ILE A 143 3.22 1.75 -7.64
CA ILE A 143 4.11 2.43 -6.68
C ILE A 143 4.03 3.95 -6.85
N ALA A 144 4.03 4.46 -8.08
CA ALA A 144 3.85 5.88 -8.36
C ALA A 144 2.54 6.41 -7.77
N SER A 145 1.45 5.68 -7.97
CA SER A 145 0.13 6.00 -7.39
C SER A 145 0.17 6.01 -5.85
N ALA A 146 0.85 5.04 -5.23
CA ALA A 146 1.02 5.00 -3.78
C ALA A 146 1.78 6.24 -3.25
N ILE A 147 2.84 6.66 -3.93
CA ILE A 147 3.66 7.81 -3.53
C ILE A 147 2.87 9.11 -3.56
N VAL A 148 2.07 9.32 -4.61
CA VAL A 148 1.29 10.56 -4.75
C VAL A 148 -0.01 10.56 -3.96
N SER A 149 -0.45 9.41 -3.45
CA SER A 149 -1.70 9.27 -2.69
C SER A 149 -1.74 10.05 -1.38
N ASN A 150 -0.59 10.48 -0.88
CA ASN A 150 -0.41 11.16 0.40
C ASN A 150 -1.05 10.46 1.61
N ARG A 151 -1.28 9.14 1.53
CA ARG A 151 -1.82 8.36 2.65
C ARG A 151 -0.81 8.27 3.79
N GLU A 152 -1.30 8.09 5.02
CA GLU A 152 -0.46 7.99 6.23
C GLU A 152 0.19 6.63 6.37
N ILE A 153 -0.51 5.59 5.94
CA ILE A 153 -0.08 4.20 6.00
C ILE A 153 -0.03 3.64 4.58
N ILE A 154 1.12 3.15 4.15
CA ILE A 154 1.29 2.57 2.82
C ILE A 154 1.83 1.16 2.98
N VAL A 155 1.08 0.19 2.50
CA VAL A 155 1.41 -1.23 2.59
C VAL A 155 1.86 -1.73 1.23
N PHE A 156 3.05 -2.31 1.18
CA PHE A 156 3.63 -2.88 -0.03
C PHE A 156 3.68 -4.41 0.11
N ASP A 157 3.02 -5.11 -0.79
CA ASP A 157 3.07 -6.58 -0.87
C ASP A 157 4.03 -6.98 -1.98
N GLU A 158 5.26 -7.36 -1.61
CA GLU A 158 6.37 -7.71 -2.52
C GLU A 158 6.67 -6.65 -3.61
N PRO A 159 6.95 -5.39 -3.24
CA PRO A 159 7.01 -4.26 -4.19
C PRO A 159 8.13 -4.34 -5.21
N THR A 160 9.12 -5.21 -5.04
CA THR A 160 10.27 -5.36 -5.93
C THR A 160 10.15 -6.56 -6.87
N SER A 161 9.07 -7.33 -6.76
CA SER A 161 8.82 -8.49 -7.62
C SER A 161 8.75 -8.07 -9.09
N GLY A 162 9.57 -8.72 -9.93
CA GLY A 162 9.61 -8.43 -11.38
C GLY A 162 10.32 -7.14 -11.78
N LEU A 163 10.99 -6.44 -10.86
CA LEU A 163 11.78 -5.25 -11.14
C LEU A 163 13.25 -5.58 -11.37
N ASP A 164 13.90 -4.84 -12.28
CA ASP A 164 15.34 -4.82 -12.43
C ASP A 164 16.02 -4.00 -11.33
N LEU A 165 17.35 -4.07 -11.26
CA LEU A 165 18.13 -3.40 -10.21
C LEU A 165 17.97 -1.88 -10.19
N LYS A 166 17.83 -1.24 -11.36
CA LYS A 166 17.62 0.21 -11.46
C LYS A 166 16.30 0.60 -10.77
N HIS A 167 15.22 -0.06 -11.15
CA HIS A 167 13.88 0.23 -10.61
C HIS A 167 13.72 -0.19 -9.14
N MET A 168 14.39 -1.27 -8.70
CA MET A 168 14.47 -1.59 -7.27
C MET A 168 15.11 -0.46 -6.44
N ARG A 169 16.17 0.18 -6.98
CA ARG A 169 16.79 1.34 -6.32
C ARG A 169 15.85 2.53 -6.24
N GLU A 170 15.12 2.83 -7.32
CA GLU A 170 14.15 3.93 -7.34
C GLU A 170 13.02 3.71 -6.34
N VAL A 171 12.52 2.48 -6.25
CA VAL A 171 11.56 2.09 -5.22
C VAL A 171 12.13 2.31 -3.83
N ALA A 172 13.34 1.80 -3.56
CA ALA A 172 13.99 1.94 -2.26
C ALA A 172 14.19 3.42 -1.85
N LEU A 173 14.60 4.28 -2.78
CA LEU A 173 14.74 5.72 -2.54
C LEU A 173 13.39 6.38 -2.27
N SER A 174 12.35 5.97 -2.98
CA SER A 174 10.99 6.48 -2.77
C SER A 174 10.42 6.05 -1.41
N LEU A 175 10.63 4.78 -1.03
CA LEU A 175 10.25 4.30 0.31
C LEU A 175 10.98 5.08 1.40
N LYS A 176 12.29 5.30 1.23
CA LYS A 176 13.07 6.11 2.17
C LYS A 176 12.51 7.53 2.26
N SER A 177 12.20 8.17 1.14
CA SER A 177 11.60 9.52 1.13
C SER A 177 10.26 9.56 1.85
N LEU A 178 9.40 8.54 1.70
CA LEU A 178 8.13 8.44 2.41
C LEU A 178 8.35 8.25 3.93
N ALA A 179 9.31 7.41 4.32
CA ALA A 179 9.69 7.22 5.72
C ALA A 179 10.21 8.52 6.35
N ASP A 180 11.07 9.26 5.63
CA ASP A 180 11.59 10.56 6.07
C ASP A 180 10.47 11.62 6.24
N GLN A 181 9.32 11.46 5.56
CA GLN A 181 8.11 12.26 5.74
C GLN A 181 7.23 11.80 6.91
N GLY A 182 7.63 10.79 7.65
CA GLY A 182 6.89 10.23 8.79
C GLY A 182 5.72 9.32 8.39
N LYS A 183 5.70 8.80 7.16
CA LYS A 183 4.71 7.80 6.75
C LYS A 183 4.99 6.46 7.42
N THR A 184 3.95 5.69 7.70
CA THR A 184 4.06 4.29 8.16
C THR A 184 4.11 3.38 6.94
N LEU A 185 5.17 2.57 6.80
CA LEU A 185 5.39 1.70 5.66
C LEU A 185 5.41 0.24 6.10
#